data_063a115de73e49676fd9962b0dbd6abb
#
_entry.id   063a115de73e49676fd9962b0dbd6abb
#
_cell.length_a   1.000
_cell.length_b   1.000
_cell.length_c   1.000
_cell.angle_alpha   90.00
_cell.angle_beta   90.00
_cell.angle_gamma   90.00
#
_symmetry.space_group_name_H-M   'P 1'
#
loop_
_entity.id
_entity.type
_entity.pdbx_description
1 polymer ?
#
loop_
_entity_poly.entity_id
_entity_poly.type
_entity_poly.pdbx_seq_one_letter_code
_entity_poly.pdbx_strand_id
1 'polypeptide(L)'
;MKLSVIFTTYNSPEWLRKVLWGFSAQTDLDFEVVVADDGSGPETEAVIQAALAEGLSIQHIWQPDDGFNKCQILNKAIIAATGDYLIFTDGDCVPRRDFVAQHRLAMAPGHFLSGGYFKLSMPVSQALTREDVIEQRCFQSDWLTQGGMKKSLKSLKLSGSEFWQPWLNRLTPTKPTWNGHNASCFKADALAVNGFDQRLRYGGLDREFGERLVNAGLSPKQIRYSAVTVHLDHPRSYESAEGWAFNHAIRSQVRKEKITVTPAGIQQLAH
;
A
#
# COMPACT_ATOMS: atom_id res chain seq x y z
N MET A 1 -17.66 10.11 4.33
CA MET A 1 -17.34 8.80 3.73
C MET A 1 -16.14 8.24 4.46
N LYS A 2 -16.28 7.09 5.10
CA LYS A 2 -15.23 6.44 5.87
C LYS A 2 -14.17 5.83 4.94
N LEU A 3 -12.91 5.92 5.32
CA LEU A 3 -11.78 5.33 4.61
C LEU A 3 -11.21 4.15 5.40
N SER A 4 -10.77 3.11 4.70
CA SER A 4 -10.00 2.02 5.31
C SER A 4 -8.62 1.95 4.64
N VAL A 5 -7.56 1.99 5.44
CA VAL A 5 -6.18 1.80 4.98
C VAL A 5 -5.81 0.34 5.22
N ILE A 6 -5.57 -0.40 4.15
CA ILE A 6 -5.22 -1.82 4.17
C ILE A 6 -3.73 -1.97 3.86
N PHE A 7 -3.00 -2.69 4.67
CA PHE A 7 -1.64 -3.10 4.36
C PHE A 7 -1.31 -4.49 4.90
N THR A 8 -0.43 -5.18 4.19
CA THR A 8 -0.01 -6.53 4.56
C THR A 8 1.22 -6.49 5.46
N THR A 9 1.30 -7.44 6.40
CA THR A 9 2.49 -7.71 7.21
C THR A 9 2.75 -9.21 7.27
N TYR A 10 4.02 -9.59 7.45
CA TYR A 10 4.45 -10.95 7.75
C TYR A 10 5.78 -10.89 8.50
N ASN A 11 5.78 -11.34 9.76
CA ASN A 11 6.96 -11.47 10.64
C ASN A 11 7.94 -10.28 10.59
N SER A 12 7.40 -9.04 10.55
CA SER A 12 8.18 -7.80 10.49
C SER A 12 7.72 -6.76 11.51
N PRO A 13 7.73 -7.09 12.82
CA PRO A 13 7.16 -6.25 13.87
C PRO A 13 7.83 -4.88 13.97
N GLU A 14 9.15 -4.79 13.73
CA GLU A 14 9.87 -3.52 13.78
C GLU A 14 9.43 -2.56 12.66
N TRP A 15 9.29 -3.05 11.42
CA TRP A 15 8.84 -2.24 10.30
C TRP A 15 7.37 -1.84 10.46
N LEU A 16 6.53 -2.78 10.86
CA LEU A 16 5.13 -2.52 11.15
C LEU A 16 4.96 -1.40 12.21
N ARG A 17 5.75 -1.42 13.27
CA ARG A 17 5.73 -0.38 14.30
C ARG A 17 6.01 1.00 13.72
N LYS A 18 6.99 1.14 12.83
CA LYS A 18 7.34 2.40 12.17
C LYS A 18 6.22 2.90 11.26
N VAL A 19 5.55 1.99 10.56
CA VAL A 19 4.39 2.30 9.72
C VAL A 19 3.22 2.78 10.58
N LEU A 20 2.92 2.12 11.69
CA LEU A 20 1.85 2.52 12.62
C LEU A 20 2.11 3.90 13.26
N TRP A 21 3.36 4.27 13.57
CA TRP A 21 3.70 5.64 13.95
C TRP A 21 3.32 6.65 12.86
N GLY A 22 3.52 6.32 11.60
CA GLY A 22 3.12 7.18 10.49
C GLY A 22 1.60 7.34 10.39
N PHE A 23 0.84 6.31 10.69
CA PHE A 23 -0.63 6.39 10.73
C PHE A 23 -1.14 7.13 11.96
N SER A 24 -0.48 7.06 13.11
CA SER A 24 -0.85 7.86 14.28
C SER A 24 -0.59 9.37 14.09
N ALA A 25 0.25 9.74 13.13
CA ALA A 25 0.60 11.13 12.82
C ALA A 25 -0.26 11.74 11.68
N GLN A 26 -1.29 11.05 11.19
CA GLN A 26 -2.12 11.57 10.10
C GLN A 26 -2.91 12.81 10.50
N THR A 27 -3.07 13.75 9.56
CA THR A 27 -3.88 14.96 9.73
C THR A 27 -5.37 14.71 9.51
N ASP A 28 -5.73 13.72 8.71
CA ASP A 28 -7.09 13.23 8.56
C ASP A 28 -7.27 12.02 9.49
N LEU A 29 -8.17 12.13 10.45
CA LEU A 29 -8.40 11.12 11.48
C LEU A 29 -9.64 10.25 11.21
N ASP A 30 -10.42 10.54 10.17
CA ASP A 30 -11.63 9.79 9.82
C ASP A 30 -11.30 8.57 8.95
N PHE A 31 -10.50 7.66 9.49
CA PHE A 31 -10.15 6.39 8.86
C PHE A 31 -9.93 5.27 9.88
N GLU A 32 -9.90 4.07 9.40
CA GLU A 32 -9.41 2.90 10.13
C GLU A 32 -8.20 2.28 9.42
N VAL A 33 -7.38 1.58 10.16
CA VAL A 33 -6.32 0.71 9.65
C VAL A 33 -6.83 -0.73 9.65
N VAL A 34 -6.62 -1.46 8.57
CA VAL A 34 -6.87 -2.89 8.48
C VAL A 34 -5.54 -3.59 8.20
N VAL A 35 -4.98 -4.21 9.23
CA VAL A 35 -3.74 -4.96 9.12
C VAL A 35 -4.05 -6.34 8.59
N ALA A 36 -3.62 -6.63 7.37
CA ALA A 36 -3.74 -7.92 6.69
C ALA A 36 -2.49 -8.76 6.99
N ASP A 37 -2.56 -9.62 7.99
CA ASP A 37 -1.44 -10.37 8.53
C ASP A 37 -1.41 -11.81 7.99
N ASP A 38 -0.40 -12.11 7.18
CA ASP A 38 -0.23 -13.39 6.47
C ASP A 38 0.45 -14.47 7.33
N GLY A 39 0.09 -14.57 8.60
CA GLY A 39 0.56 -15.62 9.50
C GLY A 39 1.74 -15.23 10.38
N SER A 40 1.83 -13.98 10.82
CA SER A 40 2.87 -13.55 11.74
C SER A 40 2.69 -14.15 13.14
N GLY A 41 3.82 -14.20 13.86
CA GLY A 41 3.89 -14.62 15.25
C GLY A 41 3.47 -13.51 16.25
N PRO A 42 3.52 -13.84 17.57
CA PRO A 42 2.99 -12.99 18.65
C PRO A 42 3.69 -11.63 18.79
N GLU A 43 4.92 -11.50 18.31
CA GLU A 43 5.63 -10.20 18.34
C GLU A 43 4.95 -9.15 17.46
N THR A 44 4.41 -9.56 16.32
CA THR A 44 3.63 -8.68 15.41
C THR A 44 2.31 -8.28 16.06
N GLU A 45 1.61 -9.24 16.68
CA GLU A 45 0.38 -8.97 17.43
C GLU A 45 0.63 -7.97 18.56
N ALA A 46 1.72 -8.11 19.33
CA ALA A 46 2.07 -7.20 20.40
C ALA A 46 2.26 -5.75 19.91
N VAL A 47 2.83 -5.57 18.73
CA VAL A 47 2.98 -4.24 18.10
C VAL A 47 1.61 -3.64 17.75
N ILE A 48 0.70 -4.44 17.22
CA ILE A 48 -0.66 -4.01 16.87
C ILE A 48 -1.43 -3.62 18.14
N GLN A 49 -1.36 -4.44 19.19
CA GLN A 49 -2.02 -4.16 20.47
C GLN A 49 -1.50 -2.88 21.12
N ALA A 50 -0.19 -2.61 21.04
CA ALA A 50 0.39 -1.36 21.51
C ALA A 50 -0.17 -0.14 20.76
N ALA A 51 -0.31 -0.21 19.44
CA ALA A 51 -0.87 0.88 18.65
C ALA A 51 -2.38 1.10 18.90
N LEU A 52 -3.13 0.02 19.15
CA LEU A 52 -4.53 0.08 19.60
C LEU A 52 -4.64 0.81 20.94
N ALA A 53 -3.77 0.48 21.89
CA ALA A 53 -3.73 1.12 23.21
C ALA A 53 -3.37 2.63 23.13
N GLU A 54 -2.62 3.03 22.11
CA GLU A 54 -2.33 4.44 21.80
C GLU A 54 -3.49 5.17 21.08
N GLY A 55 -4.59 4.50 20.78
CA GLY A 55 -5.81 5.09 20.22
C GLY A 55 -5.96 5.00 18.71
N LEU A 56 -5.08 4.29 18.00
CA LEU A 56 -5.27 4.07 16.56
C LEU A 56 -6.40 3.06 16.32
N SER A 57 -7.35 3.39 15.46
CA SER A 57 -8.43 2.47 15.07
C SER A 57 -7.89 1.38 14.16
N ILE A 58 -7.71 0.15 14.68
CA ILE A 58 -7.14 -0.98 13.93
C ILE A 58 -8.08 -2.17 13.94
N GLN A 59 -8.24 -2.81 12.78
CA GLN A 59 -8.72 -4.18 12.65
C GLN A 59 -7.51 -5.07 12.30
N HIS A 60 -7.26 -6.11 13.08
CA HIS A 60 -6.24 -7.13 12.80
C HIS A 60 -6.89 -8.35 12.15
N ILE A 61 -6.63 -8.56 10.88
CA ILE A 61 -7.09 -9.71 10.10
C ILE A 61 -5.90 -10.66 9.94
N TRP A 62 -5.96 -11.80 10.59
CA TRP A 62 -4.90 -12.78 10.60
C TRP A 62 -5.33 -14.10 9.93
N GLN A 63 -4.40 -14.83 9.37
CA GLN A 63 -4.57 -16.20 8.90
C GLN A 63 -3.35 -17.04 9.27
N PRO A 64 -3.49 -18.38 9.38
CA PRO A 64 -2.35 -19.26 9.61
C PRO A 64 -1.28 -19.13 8.53
N ASP A 65 0.00 -19.26 8.93
CA ASP A 65 1.11 -19.32 7.99
C ASP A 65 1.07 -20.63 7.18
N ASP A 66 0.75 -20.54 5.92
CA ASP A 66 0.75 -21.60 4.93
C ASP A 66 1.51 -21.15 3.66
N GLY A 67 2.63 -20.46 3.86
CA GLY A 67 3.44 -19.84 2.82
C GLY A 67 2.90 -18.52 2.34
N PHE A 68 3.25 -18.11 1.12
CA PHE A 68 2.90 -16.79 0.59
C PHE A 68 1.43 -16.73 0.13
N ASN A 69 0.55 -16.18 0.96
CA ASN A 69 -0.89 -16.05 0.72
C ASN A 69 -1.38 -14.59 0.76
N LYS A 70 -0.52 -13.65 0.33
CA LYS A 70 -0.79 -12.19 0.34
C LYS A 70 -2.13 -11.83 -0.32
N CYS A 71 -2.48 -12.44 -1.45
CA CYS A 71 -3.74 -12.15 -2.13
C CYS A 71 -4.96 -12.59 -1.31
N GLN A 72 -4.87 -13.73 -0.62
CA GLN A 72 -5.94 -14.24 0.23
C GLN A 72 -6.18 -13.33 1.44
N ILE A 73 -5.13 -12.93 2.14
CA ILE A 73 -5.29 -12.06 3.31
C ILE A 73 -5.75 -10.65 2.91
N LEU A 74 -5.31 -10.11 1.76
CA LEU A 74 -5.82 -8.86 1.22
C LEU A 74 -7.32 -8.94 0.92
N ASN A 75 -7.80 -10.05 0.38
CA ASN A 75 -9.23 -10.27 0.13
C ASN A 75 -10.04 -10.32 1.43
N LYS A 76 -9.53 -11.00 2.46
CA LYS A 76 -10.15 -10.99 3.80
C LYS A 76 -10.20 -9.57 4.37
N ALA A 77 -9.14 -8.79 4.21
CA ALA A 77 -9.08 -7.41 4.65
C ALA A 77 -10.06 -6.50 3.88
N ILE A 78 -10.23 -6.69 2.56
CA ILE A 78 -11.24 -5.98 1.77
C ILE A 78 -12.65 -6.24 2.30
N ILE A 79 -12.97 -7.49 2.64
CA ILE A 79 -14.27 -7.86 3.21
C ILE A 79 -14.48 -7.18 4.56
N ALA A 80 -13.50 -7.27 5.45
CA ALA A 80 -13.56 -6.75 6.82
C ALA A 80 -13.57 -5.23 6.90
N ALA A 81 -12.93 -4.54 5.95
CA ALA A 81 -12.88 -3.08 5.90
C ALA A 81 -14.28 -2.47 5.96
N THR A 82 -14.49 -1.49 6.83
CA THR A 82 -15.79 -0.83 7.00
C THR A 82 -15.95 0.44 6.16
N GLY A 83 -14.85 0.94 5.58
CA GLY A 83 -14.85 2.12 4.73
C GLY A 83 -15.36 1.83 3.31
N ASP A 84 -16.00 2.84 2.72
CA ASP A 84 -16.47 2.80 1.32
C ASP A 84 -15.31 2.99 0.31
N TYR A 85 -14.19 3.55 0.78
CA TYR A 85 -13.00 3.80 -0.01
C TYR A 85 -11.78 3.14 0.64
N LEU A 86 -11.02 2.38 -0.16
CA LEU A 86 -9.89 1.57 0.29
C LEU A 86 -8.57 2.18 -0.18
N ILE A 87 -7.64 2.38 0.74
CA ILE A 87 -6.26 2.78 0.45
C ILE A 87 -5.37 1.57 0.73
N PHE A 88 -4.56 1.18 -0.23
CA PHE A 88 -3.63 0.07 -0.10
C PHE A 88 -2.20 0.58 0.02
N THR A 89 -1.46 0.04 0.99
CA THR A 89 -0.04 0.27 1.17
C THR A 89 0.64 -1.02 1.65
N ASP A 90 1.93 -0.98 2.00
CA ASP A 90 2.65 -2.14 2.55
C ASP A 90 3.07 -1.87 4.00
N GLY A 91 3.27 -2.95 4.79
CA GLY A 91 3.68 -2.89 6.19
C GLY A 91 5.12 -2.39 6.43
N ASP A 92 5.78 -1.91 5.38
CA ASP A 92 7.09 -1.28 5.38
C ASP A 92 7.08 0.12 4.73
N CYS A 93 5.89 0.67 4.49
CA CYS A 93 5.68 1.97 3.86
C CYS A 93 5.17 3.00 4.88
N VAL A 94 6.06 3.81 5.45
CA VAL A 94 5.70 4.86 6.41
C VAL A 94 5.05 6.03 5.66
N PRO A 95 3.79 6.38 5.96
CA PRO A 95 3.07 7.44 5.25
C PRO A 95 3.50 8.84 5.72
N ARG A 96 3.49 9.81 4.79
CA ARG A 96 3.56 11.23 5.16
C ARG A 96 2.28 11.62 5.89
N ARG A 97 2.35 12.62 6.79
CA ARG A 97 1.21 13.02 7.66
C ARG A 97 -0.08 13.39 6.92
N ASP A 98 0.01 13.77 5.67
CA ASP A 98 -1.15 14.12 4.83
C ASP A 98 -1.60 13.00 3.89
N PHE A 99 -1.04 11.80 4.03
CA PHE A 99 -1.25 10.68 3.10
C PHE A 99 -2.74 10.32 2.94
N VAL A 100 -3.47 10.14 4.03
CA VAL A 100 -4.91 9.82 4.00
C VAL A 100 -5.71 10.99 3.42
N ALA A 101 -5.40 12.23 3.85
CA ALA A 101 -6.05 13.44 3.35
C ALA A 101 -5.87 13.61 1.84
N GLN A 102 -4.69 13.31 1.30
CA GLN A 102 -4.41 13.40 -0.14
C GLN A 102 -5.20 12.36 -0.95
N HIS A 103 -5.36 11.13 -0.43
CA HIS A 103 -6.22 10.15 -1.04
C HIS A 103 -7.68 10.59 -1.03
N ARG A 104 -8.18 11.10 0.12
CA ARG A 104 -9.54 11.63 0.24
C ARG A 104 -9.81 12.78 -0.74
N LEU A 105 -8.86 13.71 -0.86
CA LEU A 105 -8.98 14.85 -1.76
C LEU A 105 -9.00 14.43 -3.25
N ALA A 106 -8.22 13.41 -3.59
CA ALA A 106 -8.03 13.00 -4.97
C ALA A 106 -9.04 11.96 -5.48
N MET A 107 -9.75 11.24 -4.58
CA MET A 107 -10.70 10.19 -4.95
C MET A 107 -11.80 10.72 -5.87
N ALA A 108 -12.16 9.92 -6.87
CA ALA A 108 -13.24 10.26 -7.81
C ALA A 108 -13.89 8.97 -8.35
N PRO A 109 -15.21 8.95 -8.56
CA PRO A 109 -15.89 7.82 -9.21
C PRO A 109 -15.26 7.48 -10.57
N GLY A 110 -15.19 6.20 -10.89
CA GLY A 110 -14.58 5.72 -12.14
C GLY A 110 -13.07 5.83 -12.20
N HIS A 111 -12.40 6.10 -11.07
CA HIS A 111 -10.94 6.18 -11.00
C HIS A 111 -10.37 5.36 -9.86
N PHE A 112 -9.18 4.80 -10.10
CA PHE A 112 -8.29 4.41 -9.02
C PHE A 112 -7.07 5.34 -8.95
N LEU A 113 -6.51 5.53 -7.76
CA LEU A 113 -5.36 6.41 -7.54
C LEU A 113 -4.07 5.61 -7.52
N SER A 114 -3.01 6.22 -8.06
CA SER A 114 -1.65 5.69 -8.07
C SER A 114 -0.71 6.68 -7.41
N GLY A 115 -0.30 6.38 -6.19
CA GLY A 115 0.59 7.22 -5.39
C GLY A 115 2.06 6.95 -5.62
N GLY A 116 2.91 7.56 -4.80
CA GLY A 116 4.35 7.46 -4.91
C GLY A 116 5.03 7.02 -3.63
N TYR A 117 6.26 6.57 -3.76
CA TYR A 117 7.12 6.26 -2.63
C TYR A 117 8.54 6.77 -2.86
N PHE A 118 9.28 6.88 -1.78
CA PHE A 118 10.72 7.12 -1.79
C PHE A 118 11.42 6.00 -1.00
N LYS A 119 12.28 5.23 -1.66
CA LYS A 119 12.98 4.10 -1.03
C LYS A 119 14.12 4.60 -0.16
N LEU A 120 14.13 4.24 1.11
CA LEU A 120 15.24 4.43 2.04
C LEU A 120 16.31 3.34 1.83
N SER A 121 17.53 3.60 2.29
CA SER A 121 18.55 2.55 2.44
C SER A 121 18.36 1.78 3.75
N MET A 122 18.91 0.58 3.85
CA MET A 122 18.81 -0.24 5.05
C MET A 122 19.29 0.49 6.32
N PRO A 123 20.47 1.15 6.34
CA PRO A 123 20.92 1.87 7.53
C PRO A 123 19.94 2.98 7.95
N VAL A 124 19.39 3.73 7.00
CA VAL A 124 18.41 4.80 7.27
C VAL A 124 17.08 4.20 7.76
N SER A 125 16.64 3.08 7.18
CA SER A 125 15.43 2.37 7.60
C SER A 125 15.53 1.88 9.04
N GLN A 126 16.67 1.33 9.43
CA GLN A 126 16.93 0.85 10.79
C GLN A 126 17.02 2.00 11.80
N ALA A 127 17.73 3.08 11.44
CA ALA A 127 17.93 4.24 12.32
C ALA A 127 16.67 5.09 12.55
N LEU A 128 15.62 4.92 11.72
CA LEU A 128 14.39 5.71 11.79
C LEU A 128 13.70 5.54 13.13
N THR A 129 13.58 6.64 13.88
CA THR A 129 12.95 6.69 15.20
C THR A 129 11.49 7.14 15.12
N ARG A 130 10.75 6.94 16.22
CA ARG A 130 9.37 7.45 16.34
C ARG A 130 9.31 8.97 16.14
N GLU A 131 10.23 9.68 16.73
CA GLU A 131 10.31 11.14 16.64
C GLU A 131 10.53 11.61 15.20
N ASP A 132 11.41 10.94 14.43
CA ASP A 132 11.63 11.26 13.03
C ASP A 132 10.37 11.08 12.17
N VAL A 133 9.55 10.09 12.50
CA VAL A 133 8.27 9.85 11.82
C VAL A 133 7.23 10.91 12.20
N ILE A 134 7.01 11.14 13.49
CA ILE A 134 6.01 12.10 14.00
C ILE A 134 6.32 13.52 13.54
N GLU A 135 7.58 13.94 13.60
CA GLU A 135 8.03 15.26 13.14
C GLU A 135 8.26 15.35 11.64
N GLN A 136 8.04 14.25 10.91
CA GLN A 136 8.20 14.19 9.44
C GLN A 136 9.64 14.44 8.96
N ARG A 137 10.64 14.23 9.80
CA ARG A 137 12.06 14.41 9.43
C ARG A 137 12.45 13.47 8.30
N CYS A 138 11.95 12.23 8.30
CA CYS A 138 12.22 11.24 7.26
C CYS A 138 11.71 11.62 5.85
N PHE A 139 10.93 12.69 5.74
CA PHE A 139 10.53 13.29 4.46
C PHE A 139 11.36 14.52 4.08
N GLN A 140 12.35 14.90 4.88
CA GLN A 140 13.20 16.07 4.64
C GLN A 140 14.52 15.66 3.97
N SER A 141 14.87 16.38 2.89
CA SER A 141 16.08 16.09 2.11
C SER A 141 17.36 16.15 2.94
N ASP A 142 17.44 17.06 3.89
CA ASP A 142 18.64 17.27 4.71
C ASP A 142 18.83 16.13 5.71
N TRP A 143 17.74 15.67 6.35
CA TRP A 143 17.76 14.49 7.23
C TRP A 143 18.22 13.23 6.46
N LEU A 144 17.68 13.02 5.25
CA LEU A 144 18.07 11.90 4.39
C LEU A 144 19.55 11.97 4.00
N THR A 145 20.04 13.16 3.70
CA THR A 145 21.45 13.36 3.34
C THR A 145 22.39 13.11 4.53
N GLN A 146 22.02 13.56 5.72
CA GLN A 146 22.74 13.25 6.97
C GLN A 146 22.79 11.75 7.24
N GLY A 147 21.71 11.02 6.93
CA GLY A 147 21.63 9.56 6.98
C GLY A 147 22.43 8.85 5.87
N GLY A 148 23.18 9.56 5.03
CA GLY A 148 24.02 9.01 3.97
C GLY A 148 23.32 8.77 2.64
N MET A 149 22.08 9.23 2.47
CA MET A 149 21.39 9.12 1.17
C MET A 149 21.85 10.22 0.21
N LYS A 150 22.06 9.82 -1.05
CA LYS A 150 22.43 10.79 -2.11
C LYS A 150 21.23 11.64 -2.53
N LYS A 151 21.42 12.94 -2.71
CA LYS A 151 20.41 13.82 -3.34
C LYS A 151 20.10 13.31 -4.76
N SER A 152 18.83 13.22 -5.08
CA SER A 152 18.37 12.76 -6.40
C SER A 152 17.08 13.49 -6.81
N LEU A 153 16.79 13.52 -8.10
CA LEU A 153 15.51 14.05 -8.59
C LEU A 153 14.29 13.30 -8.02
N LYS A 154 14.49 12.08 -7.52
CA LYS A 154 13.43 11.32 -6.87
C LYS A 154 13.00 11.93 -5.54
N SER A 155 13.88 12.71 -4.86
CA SER A 155 13.56 13.40 -3.62
C SER A 155 12.56 14.56 -3.80
N LEU A 156 12.31 15.02 -5.03
CA LEU A 156 11.25 15.99 -5.33
C LEU A 156 9.86 15.53 -4.87
N LYS A 157 9.63 14.21 -4.78
CA LYS A 157 8.37 13.66 -4.25
C LYS A 157 8.17 14.02 -2.78
N LEU A 158 9.24 14.24 -2.04
CA LEU A 158 9.22 14.51 -0.60
C LEU A 158 8.95 16.00 -0.29
N SER A 159 9.07 16.88 -1.27
CA SER A 159 9.04 18.34 -1.08
C SER A 159 7.75 18.92 -0.52
N GLY A 160 6.68 18.14 -0.44
CA GLY A 160 5.45 18.52 0.27
C GLY A 160 4.75 19.81 -0.18
N SER A 161 5.25 20.50 -1.22
CA SER A 161 4.67 21.75 -1.70
C SER A 161 3.34 21.50 -2.42
N GLU A 162 2.24 21.80 -1.76
CA GLU A 162 0.88 21.65 -2.30
C GLU A 162 0.67 22.41 -3.60
N PHE A 163 1.37 23.54 -3.78
CA PHE A 163 1.29 24.35 -4.99
C PHE A 163 1.82 23.61 -6.24
N TRP A 164 2.94 22.89 -6.12
CA TRP A 164 3.58 22.22 -7.26
C TRP A 164 3.11 20.79 -7.50
N GLN A 165 2.54 20.13 -6.49
CA GLN A 165 2.12 18.72 -6.57
C GLN A 165 1.19 18.41 -7.75
N PRO A 166 0.12 19.19 -8.03
CA PRO A 166 -0.77 18.91 -9.16
C PRO A 166 -0.05 18.96 -10.51
N TRP A 167 0.84 19.93 -10.67
CA TRP A 167 1.65 20.08 -11.89
C TRP A 167 2.63 18.91 -12.06
N LEU A 168 3.33 18.53 -10.99
CA LEU A 168 4.26 17.40 -11.00
C LEU A 168 3.55 16.07 -11.27
N ASN A 169 2.36 15.87 -10.73
CA ASN A 169 1.54 14.70 -11.01
C ASN A 169 1.13 14.63 -12.50
N ARG A 170 0.85 15.77 -13.11
CA ARG A 170 0.44 15.86 -14.53
C ARG A 170 1.62 15.72 -15.48
N LEU A 171 2.78 16.30 -15.14
CA LEU A 171 3.97 16.36 -16.02
C LEU A 171 4.86 15.12 -15.92
N THR A 172 4.66 14.27 -14.91
CA THR A 172 5.49 13.07 -14.76
C THR A 172 5.35 12.12 -15.95
N PRO A 173 6.46 11.61 -16.51
CA PRO A 173 6.40 10.63 -17.60
C PRO A 173 5.95 9.25 -17.16
N THR A 174 5.84 9.02 -15.84
CA THR A 174 5.45 7.72 -15.28
C THR A 174 3.96 7.51 -15.45
N LYS A 175 3.58 6.45 -16.17
CA LYS A 175 2.18 6.05 -16.30
C LYS A 175 1.63 5.60 -14.94
N PRO A 176 0.45 6.08 -14.54
CA PRO A 176 -0.20 5.60 -13.33
C PRO A 176 -0.64 4.14 -13.53
N THR A 177 -0.33 3.32 -12.55
CA THR A 177 -0.72 1.90 -12.53
C THR A 177 -0.99 1.53 -11.09
N TRP A 178 -1.79 0.50 -10.87
CA TRP A 178 -1.96 -0.02 -9.53
C TRP A 178 -0.62 -0.53 -8.98
N ASN A 179 -0.34 -0.19 -7.74
CA ASN A 179 0.85 -0.64 -7.03
C ASN A 179 0.48 -0.90 -5.56
N GLY A 180 0.98 -1.98 -4.98
CA GLY A 180 0.60 -2.42 -3.63
C GLY A 180 1.03 -1.46 -2.51
N HIS A 181 2.06 -0.68 -2.76
CA HIS A 181 2.62 0.21 -1.75
C HIS A 181 1.93 1.59 -1.64
N ASN A 182 1.09 1.97 -2.61
CA ASN A 182 0.36 3.25 -2.59
C ASN A 182 -0.67 3.33 -3.72
N ALA A 183 -1.84 2.79 -3.51
CA ALA A 183 -2.95 2.86 -4.46
C ALA A 183 -4.28 2.91 -3.71
N SER A 184 -5.35 3.36 -4.35
CA SER A 184 -6.67 3.37 -3.73
C SER A 184 -7.81 3.33 -4.75
N CYS A 185 -8.96 2.77 -4.34
CA CYS A 185 -10.19 2.72 -5.12
C CYS A 185 -11.41 2.65 -4.21
N PHE A 186 -12.60 2.78 -4.76
CA PHE A 186 -13.82 2.48 -4.02
C PHE A 186 -13.88 0.98 -3.70
N LYS A 187 -14.40 0.64 -2.52
CA LYS A 187 -14.59 -0.76 -2.11
C LYS A 187 -15.48 -1.51 -3.10
N ALA A 188 -16.51 -0.85 -3.62
CA ALA A 188 -17.40 -1.40 -4.63
C ALA A 188 -16.64 -1.85 -5.90
N ASP A 189 -15.63 -1.07 -6.34
CA ASP A 189 -14.82 -1.41 -7.52
C ASP A 189 -13.94 -2.65 -7.25
N ALA A 190 -13.34 -2.73 -6.05
CA ALA A 190 -12.55 -3.89 -5.66
C ALA A 190 -13.40 -5.17 -5.60
N LEU A 191 -14.62 -5.06 -5.07
CA LEU A 191 -15.58 -6.17 -5.01
C LEU A 191 -16.08 -6.57 -6.41
N ALA A 192 -16.36 -5.59 -7.28
CA ALA A 192 -16.84 -5.83 -8.64
C ALA A 192 -15.86 -6.65 -9.48
N VAL A 193 -14.55 -6.50 -9.26
CA VAL A 193 -13.51 -7.31 -9.91
C VAL A 193 -13.15 -8.58 -9.14
N ASN A 194 -13.89 -8.92 -8.08
CA ASN A 194 -13.69 -10.08 -7.20
C ASN A 194 -12.37 -10.06 -6.41
N GLY A 195 -11.85 -8.87 -6.05
CA GLY A 195 -10.62 -8.72 -5.27
C GLY A 195 -9.35 -9.16 -6.01
N PHE A 196 -8.33 -9.56 -5.24
CA PHE A 196 -7.05 -10.06 -5.74
C PHE A 196 -7.16 -11.53 -6.16
N ASP A 197 -6.44 -11.90 -7.21
CA ASP A 197 -6.38 -13.29 -7.68
C ASP A 197 -5.48 -14.13 -6.78
N GLN A 198 -6.08 -15.05 -6.03
CA GLN A 198 -5.38 -15.89 -5.03
C GLN A 198 -4.43 -16.92 -5.65
N ARG A 199 -4.48 -17.15 -6.95
CA ARG A 199 -3.53 -18.02 -7.65
C ARG A 199 -2.14 -17.38 -7.77
N LEU A 200 -2.06 -16.04 -7.68
CA LEU A 200 -0.84 -15.30 -7.89
C LEU A 200 0.12 -15.48 -6.70
N ARG A 201 1.37 -15.75 -7.06
CA ARG A 201 2.51 -15.82 -6.16
C ARG A 201 3.17 -14.45 -6.05
N TYR A 202 4.32 -14.37 -5.39
CA TYR A 202 5.07 -13.11 -5.36
C TYR A 202 5.41 -12.60 -6.76
N GLY A 203 5.21 -11.29 -6.96
CA GLY A 203 5.56 -10.58 -8.19
C GLY A 203 4.39 -10.34 -9.14
N GLY A 204 4.01 -9.09 -9.29
CA GLY A 204 3.04 -8.65 -10.29
C GLY A 204 1.57 -8.81 -9.92
N LEU A 205 1.23 -9.27 -8.72
CA LEU A 205 -0.15 -9.39 -8.23
C LEU A 205 -0.89 -8.05 -8.24
N ASP A 206 -0.23 -6.99 -7.80
CA ASP A 206 -0.77 -5.63 -7.81
C ASP A 206 -1.09 -5.15 -9.22
N ARG A 207 -0.18 -5.44 -10.16
CA ARG A 207 -0.38 -5.08 -11.58
C ARG A 207 -1.57 -5.81 -12.18
N GLU A 208 -1.76 -7.09 -11.85
CA GLU A 208 -2.86 -7.90 -12.33
C GLU A 208 -4.21 -7.33 -11.85
N PHE A 209 -4.32 -7.01 -10.56
CA PHE A 209 -5.50 -6.38 -10.00
C PHE A 209 -5.82 -5.05 -10.69
N GLY A 210 -4.82 -4.18 -10.89
CA GLY A 210 -4.99 -2.92 -11.60
C GLY A 210 -5.36 -3.09 -13.07
N GLU A 211 -4.85 -4.11 -13.75
CA GLU A 211 -5.20 -4.45 -15.13
C GLU A 211 -6.69 -4.82 -15.23
N ARG A 212 -7.25 -5.56 -14.24
CA ARG A 212 -8.69 -5.87 -14.20
C ARG A 212 -9.54 -4.64 -13.89
N LEU A 213 -9.10 -3.75 -13.00
CA LEU A 213 -9.80 -2.48 -12.77
C LEU A 213 -9.88 -1.63 -14.05
N VAL A 214 -8.78 -1.55 -14.82
CA VAL A 214 -8.77 -0.86 -16.12
C VAL A 214 -9.70 -1.54 -17.12
N ASN A 215 -9.68 -2.87 -17.21
CA ASN A 215 -10.58 -3.63 -18.06
C ASN A 215 -12.07 -3.42 -17.69
N ALA A 216 -12.35 -3.22 -16.38
CA ALA A 216 -13.68 -2.88 -15.86
C ALA A 216 -14.09 -1.41 -16.10
N GLY A 217 -13.25 -0.62 -16.75
CA GLY A 217 -13.55 0.75 -17.14
C GLY A 217 -13.00 1.84 -16.23
N LEU A 218 -12.25 1.50 -15.16
CA LEU A 218 -11.65 2.51 -14.31
C LEU A 218 -10.43 3.18 -14.98
N SER A 219 -10.33 4.48 -14.81
CA SER A 219 -9.19 5.27 -15.27
C SER A 219 -8.16 5.46 -14.16
N PRO A 220 -6.86 5.19 -14.40
CA PRO A 220 -5.82 5.45 -13.41
C PRO A 220 -5.53 6.94 -13.27
N LYS A 221 -5.49 7.47 -12.03
CA LYS A 221 -5.16 8.87 -11.73
C LYS A 221 -3.87 8.95 -10.92
N GLN A 222 -2.92 9.75 -11.40
CA GLN A 222 -1.61 9.92 -10.77
C GLN A 222 -1.67 10.89 -9.60
N ILE A 223 -1.19 10.46 -8.42
CA ILE A 223 -1.03 11.29 -7.21
C ILE A 223 0.34 11.10 -6.54
N ARG A 224 1.35 10.66 -7.30
CA ARG A 224 2.66 10.25 -6.76
C ARG A 224 3.48 11.33 -6.08
N TYR A 225 3.16 12.60 -6.29
CA TYR A 225 3.78 13.73 -5.60
C TYR A 225 2.91 14.28 -4.47
N SER A 226 1.62 13.94 -4.46
CA SER A 226 0.67 14.34 -3.41
C SER A 226 0.62 13.34 -2.28
N ALA A 227 0.31 12.08 -2.55
CA ALA A 227 0.32 11.01 -1.55
C ALA A 227 1.65 10.25 -1.62
N VAL A 228 2.47 10.37 -0.58
CA VAL A 228 3.84 9.85 -0.56
C VAL A 228 4.10 9.03 0.69
N THR A 229 4.80 7.90 0.51
CA THR A 229 5.36 7.10 1.61
C THR A 229 6.88 7.04 1.50
N VAL A 230 7.59 6.85 2.62
CA VAL A 230 8.96 6.34 2.60
C VAL A 230 8.93 4.84 2.79
N HIS A 231 9.55 4.12 1.87
CA HIS A 231 9.61 2.66 1.87
C HIS A 231 10.89 2.22 2.57
N LEU A 232 10.75 1.50 3.66
CA LEU A 232 11.85 0.92 4.42
C LEU A 232 12.51 -0.19 3.60
N ASP A 233 13.83 -0.29 3.64
CA ASP A 233 14.54 -1.35 2.92
C ASP A 233 14.42 -2.69 3.65
N HIS A 234 14.29 -3.77 2.90
CA HIS A 234 14.21 -5.12 3.42
C HIS A 234 14.74 -6.16 2.43
N PRO A 235 15.24 -7.31 2.88
CA PRO A 235 15.56 -8.46 2.02
C PRO A 235 14.31 -9.00 1.30
N ARG A 236 14.50 -9.60 0.12
CA ARG A 236 13.43 -10.22 -0.67
C ARG A 236 13.74 -11.69 -0.93
N SER A 237 13.56 -12.51 0.09
CA SER A 237 13.92 -13.95 0.07
C SER A 237 12.89 -14.83 -0.65
N TYR A 238 11.72 -14.31 -1.00
CA TYR A 238 10.59 -15.07 -1.55
C TYR A 238 10.42 -14.92 -3.07
N GLU A 239 11.34 -14.28 -3.76
CA GLU A 239 11.31 -14.16 -5.22
C GLU A 239 11.71 -15.48 -5.89
N SER A 240 10.92 -15.93 -6.87
CA SER A 240 11.27 -17.07 -7.72
C SER A 240 10.98 -16.77 -9.20
N ALA A 241 11.87 -17.25 -10.08
CA ALA A 241 11.69 -17.07 -11.52
C ALA A 241 10.41 -17.78 -12.04
N GLU A 242 10.07 -18.92 -11.45
CA GLU A 242 8.85 -19.67 -11.78
C GLU A 242 7.59 -18.92 -11.38
N GLY A 243 7.58 -18.31 -10.18
CA GLY A 243 6.48 -17.48 -9.71
C GLY A 243 6.24 -16.28 -10.63
N TRP A 244 7.32 -15.61 -11.04
CA TRP A 244 7.25 -14.50 -12.00
C TRP A 244 6.70 -14.94 -13.36
N ALA A 245 7.16 -16.08 -13.92
CA ALA A 245 6.69 -16.60 -15.18
C ALA A 245 5.20 -16.97 -15.14
N PHE A 246 4.77 -17.63 -14.05
CA PHE A 246 3.38 -18.00 -13.81
C PHE A 246 2.48 -16.76 -13.74
N ASN A 247 2.84 -15.77 -12.91
CA ASN A 247 2.09 -14.53 -12.76
C ASN A 247 2.04 -13.75 -14.09
N HIS A 248 3.14 -13.74 -14.85
CA HIS A 248 3.19 -13.08 -16.14
C HIS A 248 2.23 -13.73 -17.17
N ALA A 249 2.08 -15.05 -17.16
CA ALA A 249 1.13 -15.75 -18.01
C ALA A 249 -0.32 -15.33 -17.70
N ILE A 250 -0.71 -15.33 -16.42
CA ILE A 250 -2.06 -14.87 -15.99
C ILE A 250 -2.28 -13.40 -16.41
N ARG A 251 -1.35 -12.52 -16.13
CA ARG A 251 -1.47 -11.10 -16.50
C ARG A 251 -1.55 -10.90 -18.03
N SER A 252 -0.82 -11.70 -18.80
CA SER A 252 -0.89 -11.66 -20.26
C SER A 252 -2.29 -12.03 -20.76
N GLN A 253 -2.88 -13.08 -20.17
CA GLN A 253 -4.25 -13.49 -20.46
C GLN A 253 -5.25 -12.38 -20.07
N VAL A 254 -5.17 -11.82 -18.85
CA VAL A 254 -6.02 -10.74 -18.39
C VAL A 254 -6.05 -9.56 -19.36
N ARG A 255 -4.88 -9.15 -19.86
CA ARG A 255 -4.78 -8.05 -20.84
C ARG A 255 -5.35 -8.42 -22.21
N LYS A 256 -5.01 -9.62 -22.71
CA LYS A 256 -5.42 -10.08 -24.05
C LYS A 256 -6.93 -10.29 -24.16
N GLU A 257 -7.52 -10.93 -23.15
CA GLU A 257 -8.93 -11.33 -23.13
C GLU A 257 -9.82 -10.27 -22.45
N LYS A 258 -9.23 -9.17 -21.96
CA LYS A 258 -9.97 -8.11 -21.24
C LYS A 258 -10.76 -8.63 -20.04
N ILE A 259 -10.18 -9.58 -19.30
CA ILE A 259 -10.81 -10.16 -18.12
C ILE A 259 -10.99 -9.04 -17.06
N THR A 260 -12.19 -8.93 -16.52
CA THR A 260 -12.56 -7.98 -15.47
C THR A 260 -12.64 -8.64 -14.10
N VAL A 261 -13.05 -9.89 -14.03
CA VAL A 261 -13.32 -10.62 -12.79
C VAL A 261 -12.40 -11.84 -12.69
N THR A 262 -11.66 -11.96 -11.58
CA THR A 262 -10.85 -13.18 -11.35
C THR A 262 -11.72 -14.36 -10.96
N PRO A 263 -11.43 -15.59 -11.42
CA PRO A 263 -12.12 -16.79 -10.98
C PRO A 263 -11.71 -17.27 -9.59
N ALA A 264 -10.63 -16.68 -9.00
CA ALA A 264 -10.07 -17.10 -7.71
C ALA A 264 -9.86 -15.87 -6.78
N GLY A 265 -10.94 -15.23 -6.41
CA GLY A 265 -10.94 -14.01 -5.60
C GLY A 265 -11.76 -14.12 -4.31
N ILE A 266 -12.44 -13.05 -3.95
CA ILE A 266 -13.23 -12.92 -2.71
C ILE A 266 -14.36 -13.95 -2.61
N GLN A 267 -15.06 -14.23 -3.71
CA GLN A 267 -16.18 -15.18 -3.71
C GLN A 267 -15.78 -16.60 -3.29
N GLN A 268 -14.51 -16.97 -3.48
CA GLN A 268 -13.98 -18.27 -3.09
C GLN A 268 -13.59 -18.36 -1.60
N LEU A 269 -13.63 -17.24 -0.86
CA LEU A 269 -13.42 -17.23 0.60
C LEU A 269 -14.70 -17.56 1.37
N ALA A 270 -15.88 -17.52 0.73
CA ALA A 270 -17.18 -17.77 1.36
C ALA A 270 -17.51 -19.28 1.50
N HIS A 271 -16.59 -20.15 1.13
CA HIS A 271 -16.67 -21.61 1.21
C HIS A 271 -15.49 -22.19 1.99
#